data_d33af66fc8d65186bfe5dee9b46fff25
#
_entry.id   d33af66fc8d65186bfe5dee9b46fff25
#
_cell.length_a   1.000
_cell.length_b   1.000
_cell.length_c   1.000
_cell.angle_alpha   90.00
_cell.angle_beta   90.00
_cell.angle_gamma   90.00
#
_symmetry.space_group_name_H-M   'P 1'
#
loop_
_entity.id
_entity.type
_entity.pdbx_description
1 polymer ?
#
loop_
_entity_poly.entity_id
_entity_poly.type
_entity_poly.pdbx_seq_one_letter_code
_entity_poly.pdbx_strand_id
1 'polypeptide(L)'
;MSNYHREQDAINDEKIQSFKSEFPKYIGDFLDNMRELNNSSKTRLGYVYDLRTFFAFLEKDFSVATLDVSIQFLAELTPLDIQHYLTYLSRYQTDEDIAYNKAHPYKSPKYHTNSPSSKARKLTVVRGLYKYLIRNSQLANNPADVVQIPKDKRKNNDIIAMDNSEVGRMISGAEDGSSLSGRAVKFSKHTRLRDMAILQLLVGTGLRVSELVGIDISDIDWNTKSVMVFRKEGKEQRVYMNEDASAAVYDYIHNERKAISDDVKALFVSPRNGTRLTVRSIERIVKKYTENITNQDVHTHSLRSTYATNLYKNTEDIKLVADALGHNNLATVPQAL
;
A
#
# COMPACT_ATOMS: atom_id res chain seq x y z
N MET A 1 -6.43 18.89 -0.46
CA MET A 1 -6.67 17.44 -0.19
C MET A 1 -8.04 17.09 -0.73
N SER A 2 -8.17 16.01 -1.52
CA SER A 2 -9.47 15.50 -1.94
C SER A 2 -10.30 15.05 -0.75
N ASN A 3 -11.63 15.08 -0.87
CA ASN A 3 -12.53 14.59 0.17
C ASN A 3 -12.20 13.14 0.57
N TYR A 4 -11.83 12.31 -0.41
CA TYR A 4 -11.44 10.93 -0.18
C TYR A 4 -10.25 10.79 0.78
N HIS A 5 -9.20 11.58 0.62
CA HIS A 5 -8.03 11.50 1.50
C HIS A 5 -8.35 11.95 2.93
N ARG A 6 -9.19 12.99 3.08
CA ARG A 6 -9.66 13.45 4.41
C ARG A 6 -10.51 12.38 5.11
N GLU A 7 -11.40 11.72 4.36
CA GLU A 7 -12.21 10.61 4.89
C GLU A 7 -11.33 9.43 5.32
N GLN A 8 -10.33 9.06 4.51
CA GLN A 8 -9.39 7.98 4.86
C GLN A 8 -8.54 8.34 6.09
N ASP A 9 -8.09 9.58 6.19
CA ASP A 9 -7.36 10.05 7.37
C ASP A 9 -8.23 10.01 8.62
N ALA A 10 -9.49 10.44 8.54
CA ALA A 10 -10.45 10.37 9.63
C ALA A 10 -10.71 8.92 10.09
N ILE A 11 -10.95 8.01 9.14
CA ILE A 11 -11.14 6.58 9.43
C ILE A 11 -9.91 5.97 10.10
N ASN A 12 -8.71 6.33 9.63
CA ASN A 12 -7.47 5.84 10.23
C ASN A 12 -7.27 6.39 11.64
N ASP A 13 -7.57 7.67 11.86
CA ASP A 13 -7.45 8.33 13.16
C ASP A 13 -8.45 7.74 14.17
N GLU A 14 -9.68 7.47 13.77
CA GLU A 14 -10.66 6.77 14.60
C GLU A 14 -10.16 5.40 15.03
N LYS A 15 -9.61 4.62 14.10
CA LYS A 15 -9.00 3.32 14.41
C LYS A 15 -7.81 3.46 15.37
N ILE A 16 -6.93 4.43 15.15
CA ILE A 16 -5.81 4.68 16.06
C ILE A 16 -6.32 4.99 17.47
N GLN A 17 -7.36 5.81 17.59
CA GLN A 17 -7.94 6.13 18.88
C GLN A 17 -8.54 4.89 19.57
N SER A 18 -9.25 4.03 18.83
CA SER A 18 -9.79 2.79 19.39
C SER A 18 -8.69 1.85 19.90
N PHE A 19 -7.54 1.80 19.23
CA PHE A 19 -6.42 0.97 19.67
C PHE A 19 -5.62 1.53 20.85
N LYS A 20 -5.69 2.83 21.14
CA LYS A 20 -4.93 3.42 22.25
C LYS A 20 -5.26 2.80 23.60
N SER A 21 -6.52 2.37 23.82
CA SER A 21 -6.94 1.71 25.06
C SER A 21 -6.34 0.31 25.24
N GLU A 22 -5.80 -0.29 24.19
CA GLU A 22 -5.15 -1.61 24.27
C GLU A 22 -3.69 -1.52 24.76
N PHE A 23 -3.14 -0.30 24.90
CA PHE A 23 -1.74 -0.06 25.23
C PHE A 23 -1.55 0.77 26.52
N PRO A 24 -0.36 0.68 27.14
CA PRO A 24 0.03 1.63 28.17
C PRO A 24 0.01 3.07 27.65
N LYS A 25 -0.25 4.03 28.55
CA LYS A 25 -0.42 5.45 28.21
C LYS A 25 0.71 6.03 27.34
N TYR A 26 1.97 5.68 27.61
CA TYR A 26 3.13 6.20 26.87
C TYR A 26 3.12 5.85 25.37
N ILE A 27 2.43 4.78 24.96
CA ILE A 27 2.22 4.46 23.55
C ILE A 27 1.24 5.45 22.92
N GLY A 28 0.17 5.82 23.63
CA GLY A 28 -0.73 6.87 23.18
C GLY A 28 0.00 8.20 22.97
N ASP A 29 0.83 8.60 23.94
CA ASP A 29 1.66 9.80 23.87
C ASP A 29 2.66 9.76 22.70
N PHE A 30 3.26 8.60 22.44
CA PHE A 30 4.13 8.39 21.26
C PHE A 30 3.38 8.56 19.94
N LEU A 31 2.17 8.00 19.81
CA LEU A 31 1.36 8.12 18.60
C LEU A 31 0.86 9.56 18.39
N ASP A 32 0.58 10.30 19.45
CA ASP A 32 0.24 11.71 19.39
C ASP A 32 1.44 12.56 18.97
N ASN A 33 2.62 12.32 19.51
CA ASN A 33 3.85 12.95 19.05
C ASN A 33 4.12 12.70 17.55
N MET A 34 3.85 11.50 17.07
CA MET A 34 3.94 11.22 15.63
C MET A 34 2.96 12.08 14.80
N ARG A 35 1.78 12.39 15.35
CA ARG A 35 0.80 13.28 14.70
C ARG A 35 1.30 14.73 14.66
N GLU A 36 1.85 15.21 15.75
CA GLU A 36 2.46 16.55 15.84
C GLU A 36 3.62 16.72 14.86
N LEU A 37 4.38 15.65 14.63
CA LEU A 37 5.46 15.59 13.63
C LEU A 37 4.95 15.37 12.19
N ASN A 38 3.64 15.57 11.93
CA ASN A 38 3.01 15.43 10.63
C ASN A 38 3.17 14.06 9.95
N ASN A 39 3.35 12.98 10.72
CA ASN A 39 3.30 11.64 10.16
C ASN A 39 1.88 11.31 9.70
N SER A 40 1.77 10.77 8.46
CA SER A 40 0.46 10.42 7.90
C SER A 40 -0.32 9.45 8.79
N SER A 41 -1.66 9.56 8.79
CA SER A 41 -2.56 8.65 9.50
C SER A 41 -2.28 7.18 9.19
N LYS A 42 -2.02 6.88 7.91
CA LYS A 42 -1.66 5.54 7.44
C LYS A 42 -0.34 5.04 8.05
N THR A 43 0.67 5.91 8.17
CA THR A 43 1.95 5.56 8.81
C THR A 43 1.72 5.27 10.29
N ARG A 44 1.00 6.14 11.01
CA ARG A 44 0.69 5.97 12.43
C ARG A 44 -0.12 4.69 12.69
N LEU A 45 -1.13 4.40 11.86
CA LEU A 45 -1.88 3.15 11.94
C LEU A 45 -0.98 1.91 11.69
N GLY A 46 -0.05 2.01 10.74
CA GLY A 46 0.96 0.96 10.51
C GLY A 46 1.83 0.72 11.75
N TYR A 47 2.22 1.78 12.46
CA TYR A 47 2.96 1.67 13.73
C TYR A 47 2.13 0.97 14.81
N VAL A 48 0.83 1.29 14.93
CA VAL A 48 -0.07 0.60 15.87
C VAL A 48 -0.06 -0.91 15.64
N TYR A 49 -0.24 -1.37 14.39
CA TYR A 49 -0.21 -2.80 14.09
C TYR A 49 1.14 -3.46 14.38
N ASP A 50 2.24 -2.76 14.14
CA ASP A 50 3.57 -3.28 14.44
C ASP A 50 3.85 -3.33 15.94
N LEU A 51 3.39 -2.32 16.71
CA LEU A 51 3.43 -2.32 18.16
C LEU A 51 2.58 -3.45 18.75
N ARG A 52 1.37 -3.69 18.26
CA ARG A 52 0.57 -4.86 18.68
C ARG A 52 1.35 -6.17 18.54
N THR A 53 2.07 -6.32 17.43
CA THR A 53 2.91 -7.52 17.22
C THR A 53 4.07 -7.59 18.23
N PHE A 54 4.68 -6.44 18.57
CA PHE A 54 5.77 -6.39 19.55
C PHE A 54 5.26 -6.68 20.97
N PHE A 55 4.16 -6.09 21.37
CA PHE A 55 3.57 -6.32 22.69
C PHE A 55 3.04 -7.77 22.84
N ALA A 56 2.46 -8.35 21.79
CA ALA A 56 2.08 -9.76 21.79
C ALA A 56 3.30 -10.71 21.96
N PHE A 57 4.46 -10.32 21.41
CA PHE A 57 5.71 -11.04 21.68
C PHE A 57 6.10 -10.90 23.16
N LEU A 58 6.06 -9.69 23.74
CA LEU A 58 6.39 -9.47 25.15
C LEU A 58 5.48 -10.28 26.08
N GLU A 59 4.18 -10.29 25.80
CA GLU A 59 3.22 -11.09 26.57
C GLU A 59 3.54 -12.59 26.51
N LYS A 60 3.86 -13.08 25.34
CA LYS A 60 4.19 -14.51 25.15
C LYS A 60 5.52 -14.92 25.76
N ASP A 61 6.56 -14.12 25.60
CA ASP A 61 7.94 -14.50 25.95
C ASP A 61 8.25 -14.18 27.43
N PHE A 62 7.62 -13.14 27.99
CA PHE A 62 7.85 -12.68 29.37
C PHE A 62 6.63 -12.83 30.28
N SER A 63 5.50 -13.32 29.78
CA SER A 63 4.24 -13.46 30.55
C SER A 63 3.76 -12.14 31.21
N VAL A 64 3.97 -11.00 30.56
CA VAL A 64 3.55 -9.67 30.99
C VAL A 64 2.43 -9.20 30.11
N ALA A 65 1.23 -8.95 30.69
CA ALA A 65 0.10 -8.45 29.91
C ALA A 65 0.43 -7.10 29.26
N THR A 66 -0.09 -6.88 28.05
CA THR A 66 0.21 -5.67 27.26
C THR A 66 0.09 -4.38 28.06
N LEU A 67 -0.99 -4.22 28.86
CA LEU A 67 -1.22 -3.02 29.67
C LEU A 67 -0.26 -2.86 30.83
N ASP A 68 0.36 -3.94 31.28
CA ASP A 68 1.29 -3.95 32.42
C ASP A 68 2.76 -3.73 31.99
N VAL A 69 3.02 -3.64 30.68
CA VAL A 69 4.37 -3.34 30.17
C VAL A 69 4.74 -1.91 30.56
N SER A 70 5.49 -1.75 31.63
CA SER A 70 5.96 -0.46 32.11
C SER A 70 7.19 0.02 31.35
N ILE A 71 7.51 1.33 31.47
CA ILE A 71 8.76 1.89 30.91
C ILE A 71 9.98 1.24 31.58
N GLN A 72 9.87 0.92 32.87
CA GLN A 72 10.93 0.21 33.59
C GLN A 72 11.15 -1.19 33.00
N PHE A 73 10.10 -1.93 32.67
CA PHE A 73 10.22 -3.21 31.98
C PHE A 73 10.93 -3.06 30.62
N LEU A 74 10.60 -2.01 29.84
CA LEU A 74 11.30 -1.74 28.59
C LEU A 74 12.77 -1.38 28.79
N ALA A 75 13.15 -0.76 29.92
CA ALA A 75 14.53 -0.45 30.27
C ALA A 75 15.37 -1.71 30.54
N GLU A 76 14.75 -2.79 31.00
CA GLU A 76 15.39 -4.05 31.34
C GLU A 76 15.59 -4.97 30.13
N LEU A 77 14.88 -4.70 29.00
CA LEU A 77 15.07 -5.49 27.78
C LEU A 77 16.49 -5.32 27.22
N THR A 78 17.06 -6.45 26.86
CA THR A 78 18.41 -6.54 26.30
C THR A 78 18.39 -6.62 24.76
N PRO A 79 19.53 -6.38 24.09
CA PRO A 79 19.63 -6.65 22.65
C PRO A 79 19.28 -8.07 22.26
N LEU A 80 19.52 -9.04 23.15
CA LEU A 80 19.18 -10.45 22.91
C LEU A 80 17.67 -10.66 22.88
N ASP A 81 16.90 -9.96 23.72
CA ASP A 81 15.45 -10.04 23.73
C ASP A 81 14.86 -9.47 22.43
N ILE A 82 15.44 -8.37 21.92
CA ILE A 82 15.07 -7.85 20.60
C ILE A 82 15.45 -8.81 19.46
N GLN A 83 16.56 -9.55 19.60
CA GLN A 83 16.91 -10.61 18.65
C GLN A 83 15.89 -11.76 18.71
N HIS A 84 15.40 -12.15 19.89
CA HIS A 84 14.32 -13.12 20.06
C HIS A 84 13.02 -12.63 19.40
N TYR A 85 12.70 -11.34 19.51
CA TYR A 85 11.58 -10.75 18.75
C TYR A 85 11.73 -10.97 17.23
N LEU A 86 12.91 -10.74 16.65
CA LEU A 86 13.14 -11.00 15.22
C LEU A 86 12.99 -12.48 14.85
N THR A 87 13.34 -13.38 15.78
CA THR A 87 13.14 -14.83 15.63
C THR A 87 11.65 -15.18 15.70
N TYR A 88 10.93 -14.65 16.68
CA TYR A 88 9.47 -14.77 16.79
C TYR A 88 8.76 -14.34 15.50
N LEU A 89 9.17 -13.23 14.90
CA LEU A 89 8.61 -12.75 13.63
C LEU A 89 8.81 -13.70 12.45
N SER A 90 9.71 -14.67 12.54
CA SER A 90 9.91 -15.66 11.46
C SER A 90 8.69 -16.55 11.28
N ARG A 91 8.01 -16.89 12.38
CA ARG A 91 6.77 -17.68 12.37
C ARG A 91 6.06 -17.55 13.71
N TYR A 92 4.90 -16.94 13.71
CA TYR A 92 4.08 -16.77 14.91
C TYR A 92 2.59 -16.94 14.62
N GLN A 93 1.80 -17.05 15.66
CA GLN A 93 0.35 -17.12 15.62
C GLN A 93 -0.21 -16.00 16.50
N THR A 94 -1.30 -15.40 16.06
CA THR A 94 -2.16 -14.57 16.91
C THR A 94 -3.15 -15.44 17.68
N ASP A 95 -3.80 -14.88 18.70
CA ASP A 95 -4.86 -15.59 19.43
C ASP A 95 -6.00 -16.01 18.51
N GLU A 96 -6.30 -15.18 17.50
CA GLU A 96 -7.30 -15.50 16.48
C GLU A 96 -6.87 -16.71 15.64
N ASP A 97 -5.59 -16.82 15.29
CA ASP A 97 -5.06 -17.97 14.57
C ASP A 97 -5.10 -19.23 15.43
N ILE A 98 -4.75 -19.11 16.70
CA ILE A 98 -4.78 -20.22 17.66
C ILE A 98 -6.23 -20.71 17.81
N ALA A 99 -7.18 -19.81 18.01
CA ALA A 99 -8.60 -20.13 18.09
C ALA A 99 -9.10 -20.77 16.78
N TYR A 100 -8.73 -20.20 15.62
CA TYR A 100 -9.08 -20.76 14.33
C TYR A 100 -8.53 -22.16 14.13
N ASN A 101 -7.26 -22.40 14.45
CA ASN A 101 -6.59 -23.68 14.26
C ASN A 101 -7.20 -24.75 15.17
N LYS A 102 -7.56 -24.37 16.40
CA LYS A 102 -8.28 -25.24 17.34
C LYS A 102 -9.66 -25.64 16.83
N ALA A 103 -10.37 -24.68 16.22
CA ALA A 103 -11.71 -24.93 15.65
C ALA A 103 -11.67 -25.73 14.32
N HIS A 104 -10.50 -25.78 13.65
CA HIS A 104 -10.37 -26.43 12.35
C HIS A 104 -9.15 -27.38 12.31
N PRO A 105 -9.13 -28.45 13.14
CA PRO A 105 -7.96 -29.32 13.31
C PRO A 105 -7.56 -30.07 12.04
N TYR A 106 -8.47 -30.20 11.07
CA TYR A 106 -8.23 -30.90 9.79
C TYR A 106 -7.73 -29.97 8.67
N LYS A 107 -7.60 -28.63 8.93
CA LYS A 107 -7.03 -27.70 7.97
C LYS A 107 -5.58 -27.39 8.29
N SER A 108 -4.82 -26.96 7.30
CA SER A 108 -3.46 -26.47 7.54
C SER A 108 -3.47 -25.32 8.54
N PRO A 109 -2.67 -25.38 9.60
CA PRO A 109 -2.64 -24.33 10.63
C PRO A 109 -2.26 -22.98 10.05
N LYS A 110 -2.94 -21.93 10.49
CA LYS A 110 -2.59 -20.55 10.15
C LYS A 110 -1.38 -20.10 10.96
N TYR A 111 -0.45 -19.46 10.27
CA TYR A 111 0.72 -18.82 10.84
C TYR A 111 1.01 -17.53 10.08
N HIS A 112 1.55 -16.54 10.78
CA HIS A 112 2.16 -15.37 10.17
C HIS A 112 3.66 -15.57 10.00
N THR A 113 4.17 -15.15 8.86
CA THR A 113 5.61 -15.12 8.57
C THR A 113 5.98 -13.74 8.06
N ASN A 114 7.15 -13.24 8.43
CA ASN A 114 7.63 -11.95 7.98
C ASN A 114 8.88 -12.09 7.12
N SER A 115 8.87 -11.44 5.96
CA SER A 115 10.09 -11.28 5.14
C SER A 115 11.15 -10.46 5.88
N PRO A 116 12.43 -10.53 5.47
CA PRO A 116 13.47 -9.68 6.03
C PRO A 116 13.12 -8.18 6.02
N SER A 117 12.50 -7.69 4.94
CA SER A 117 12.04 -6.30 4.84
C SER A 117 10.93 -5.96 5.86
N SER A 118 9.98 -6.90 6.08
CA SER A 118 8.92 -6.72 7.08
C SER A 118 9.48 -6.71 8.49
N LYS A 119 10.47 -7.57 8.79
CA LYS A 119 11.17 -7.57 10.08
C LYS A 119 11.92 -6.27 10.31
N ALA A 120 12.64 -5.77 9.27
CA ALA A 120 13.33 -4.49 9.32
C ALA A 120 12.39 -3.33 9.64
N ARG A 121 11.21 -3.28 9.01
CA ARG A 121 10.18 -2.28 9.28
C ARG A 121 9.68 -2.36 10.72
N LYS A 122 9.35 -3.54 11.21
CA LYS A 122 8.88 -3.74 12.60
C LYS A 122 9.96 -3.35 13.62
N LEU A 123 11.22 -3.67 13.37
CA LEU A 123 12.33 -3.23 14.20
C LEU A 123 12.48 -1.70 14.20
N THR A 124 12.24 -1.05 13.06
CA THR A 124 12.26 0.42 12.96
C THR A 124 11.20 1.06 13.85
N VAL A 125 10.02 0.44 13.98
CA VAL A 125 8.95 0.92 14.87
C VAL A 125 9.40 0.83 16.34
N VAL A 126 9.98 -0.31 16.76
CA VAL A 126 10.52 -0.49 18.11
C VAL A 126 11.61 0.56 18.40
N ARG A 127 12.57 0.73 17.48
CA ARG A 127 13.59 1.79 17.58
C ARG A 127 13.00 3.19 17.73
N GLY A 128 11.92 3.48 16.98
CA GLY A 128 11.21 4.74 17.03
C GLY A 128 10.60 5.01 18.41
N LEU A 129 9.99 3.99 19.01
CA LEU A 129 9.44 4.06 20.37
C LEU A 129 10.56 4.36 21.40
N TYR A 130 11.64 3.59 21.40
CA TYR A 130 12.76 3.83 22.31
C TYR A 130 13.36 5.23 22.14
N LYS A 131 13.56 5.69 20.90
CA LYS A 131 14.06 7.05 20.61
C LYS A 131 13.12 8.13 21.17
N TYR A 132 11.80 7.92 21.09
CA TYR A 132 10.83 8.83 21.69
C TYR A 132 10.98 8.86 23.22
N LEU A 133 11.04 7.71 23.88
CA LEU A 133 11.19 7.61 25.33
C LEU A 133 12.51 8.21 25.84
N ILE A 134 13.61 8.00 25.11
CA ILE A 134 14.92 8.61 25.42
C ILE A 134 14.87 10.13 25.27
N ARG A 135 14.27 10.67 24.20
CA ARG A 135 14.10 12.13 24.03
C ARG A 135 13.34 12.78 25.18
N ASN A 136 12.38 12.05 25.75
CA ASN A 136 11.59 12.51 26.88
C ASN A 136 12.23 12.15 28.25
N SER A 137 13.50 11.76 28.26
CA SER A 137 14.26 11.41 29.48
C SER A 137 13.62 10.27 30.29
N GLN A 138 12.84 9.42 29.68
CA GLN A 138 12.17 8.27 30.29
C GLN A 138 13.00 7.00 30.22
N LEU A 139 13.94 6.92 29.27
CA LEU A 139 14.90 5.83 29.10
C LEU A 139 16.30 6.40 28.82
N ALA A 140 17.34 5.62 29.15
CA ALA A 140 18.73 5.98 28.88
C ALA A 140 19.26 5.35 27.59
N ASN A 141 18.85 4.11 27.27
CA ASN A 141 19.43 3.31 26.21
C ASN A 141 18.35 2.70 25.32
N ASN A 142 18.76 2.37 24.08
CA ASN A 142 17.92 1.66 23.11
C ASN A 142 18.54 0.30 22.75
N PRO A 143 18.04 -0.82 23.29
CA PRO A 143 18.58 -2.14 23.01
C PRO A 143 18.40 -2.55 21.54
N ALA A 144 17.43 -1.97 20.82
CA ALA A 144 17.17 -2.29 19.43
C ALA A 144 18.19 -1.67 18.45
N ASP A 145 18.98 -0.64 18.87
CA ASP A 145 19.89 0.04 17.94
C ASP A 145 21.08 -0.85 17.52
N VAL A 146 21.56 -1.72 18.39
CA VAL A 146 22.68 -2.62 18.10
C VAL A 146 22.26 -3.91 17.39
N VAL A 147 20.96 -4.20 17.30
CA VAL A 147 20.46 -5.41 16.64
C VAL A 147 20.56 -5.24 15.13
N GLN A 148 21.18 -6.20 14.47
CA GLN A 148 21.35 -6.14 13.01
C GLN A 148 20.04 -6.40 12.28
N ILE A 149 19.77 -5.60 11.26
CA ILE A 149 18.61 -5.79 10.38
C ILE A 149 18.92 -6.92 9.40
N PRO A 150 18.04 -7.96 9.29
CA PRO A 150 18.22 -9.01 8.31
C PRO A 150 18.26 -8.44 6.89
N LYS A 151 19.33 -8.72 6.15
CA LYS A 151 19.43 -8.35 4.74
C LYS A 151 18.71 -9.37 3.88
N ASP A 152 17.89 -8.89 2.95
CA ASP A 152 17.27 -9.75 1.95
C ASP A 152 18.27 -10.01 0.81
N LYS A 153 18.95 -11.14 0.88
CA LYS A 153 19.93 -11.57 -0.14
C LYS A 153 19.26 -11.98 -1.46
N ARG A 154 17.93 -12.16 -1.47
CA ARG A 154 17.15 -12.63 -2.65
C ARG A 154 16.55 -11.49 -3.46
N LYS A 155 16.70 -10.25 -3.03
CA LYS A 155 16.30 -9.13 -3.86
C LYS A 155 17.29 -8.97 -5.00
N ASN A 156 17.03 -9.67 -6.09
CA ASN A 156 17.35 -9.11 -7.40
C ASN A 156 16.52 -7.82 -7.46
N ASN A 157 17.18 -6.70 -7.58
CA ASN A 157 16.51 -5.40 -7.77
C ASN A 157 16.00 -5.28 -9.22
N ASP A 158 15.68 -6.39 -9.88
CA ASP A 158 15.16 -6.40 -11.24
C ASP A 158 13.81 -5.70 -11.22
N ILE A 159 13.76 -4.57 -11.90
CA ILE A 159 12.53 -3.82 -12.05
C ILE A 159 11.62 -4.61 -12.97
N ILE A 160 10.50 -5.05 -12.44
CA ILE A 160 9.47 -5.69 -13.24
C ILE A 160 8.78 -4.59 -14.05
N ALA A 161 9.05 -4.56 -15.35
CA ALA A 161 8.38 -3.72 -16.32
C ALA A 161 7.93 -4.58 -17.51
N MET A 162 6.73 -4.32 -18.00
CA MET A 162 6.20 -4.99 -19.19
C MET A 162 6.78 -4.37 -20.45
N ASP A 163 7.05 -5.18 -21.45
CA ASP A 163 7.36 -4.65 -22.78
C ASP A 163 6.09 -4.19 -23.52
N ASN A 164 6.27 -3.50 -24.66
CA ASN A 164 5.14 -2.96 -25.42
C ASN A 164 4.19 -4.05 -25.97
N SER A 165 4.71 -5.22 -26.27
CA SER A 165 3.91 -6.36 -26.73
C SER A 165 3.06 -6.93 -25.60
N GLU A 166 3.62 -7.04 -24.39
CA GLU A 166 2.92 -7.46 -23.17
C GLU A 166 1.83 -6.46 -22.79
N VAL A 167 2.12 -5.16 -22.84
CA VAL A 167 1.13 -4.10 -22.63
C VAL A 167 0.01 -4.19 -23.67
N GLY A 168 0.35 -4.35 -24.94
CA GLY A 168 -0.64 -4.53 -26.02
C GLY A 168 -1.55 -5.73 -25.77
N ARG A 169 -1.01 -6.88 -25.39
CA ARG A 169 -1.80 -8.09 -25.05
C ARG A 169 -2.69 -7.88 -23.83
N MET A 170 -2.22 -7.18 -22.81
CA MET A 170 -3.00 -6.83 -21.61
C MET A 170 -4.21 -5.96 -21.99
N ILE A 171 -4.00 -4.92 -22.79
CA ILE A 171 -5.06 -4.02 -23.24
C ILE A 171 -6.06 -4.74 -24.13
N SER A 172 -5.61 -5.47 -25.16
CA SER A 172 -6.50 -6.27 -26.05
C SER A 172 -7.29 -7.29 -25.23
N GLY A 173 -6.64 -7.99 -24.29
CA GLY A 173 -7.33 -8.93 -23.40
C GLY A 173 -8.39 -8.29 -22.51
N ALA A 174 -8.24 -7.02 -22.16
CA ALA A 174 -9.25 -6.26 -21.43
C ALA A 174 -10.39 -5.80 -22.36
N GLU A 175 -10.09 -5.53 -23.63
CA GLU A 175 -11.05 -5.08 -24.64
C GLU A 175 -11.97 -6.20 -25.10
N ASP A 176 -11.43 -7.34 -25.48
CA ASP A 176 -12.16 -8.47 -26.09
C ASP A 176 -12.44 -9.64 -25.12
N GLY A 177 -11.79 -9.65 -23.95
CA GLY A 177 -11.89 -10.72 -22.97
C GLY A 177 -11.07 -11.96 -23.31
N SER A 178 -10.21 -11.91 -24.34
CA SER A 178 -9.42 -13.06 -24.83
C SER A 178 -8.45 -13.64 -23.80
N SER A 179 -7.95 -12.80 -22.89
CA SER A 179 -7.06 -13.21 -21.78
C SER A 179 -7.79 -13.89 -20.62
N LEU A 180 -9.13 -13.94 -20.65
CA LEU A 180 -9.95 -14.40 -19.55
C LEU A 180 -10.53 -15.79 -19.82
N SER A 181 -10.85 -16.53 -18.75
CA SER A 181 -11.49 -17.84 -18.82
C SER A 181 -12.68 -17.99 -17.88
N GLY A 182 -13.56 -18.92 -18.18
CA GLY A 182 -14.65 -19.33 -17.29
C GLY A 182 -15.59 -18.18 -16.88
N ARG A 183 -15.83 -18.04 -15.57
CA ARG A 183 -16.75 -17.02 -15.02
C ARG A 183 -16.23 -15.58 -15.23
N ALA A 184 -14.92 -15.39 -15.37
CA ALA A 184 -14.33 -14.07 -15.56
C ALA A 184 -14.77 -13.43 -16.87
N VAL A 185 -14.96 -14.23 -17.96
CA VAL A 185 -15.47 -13.76 -19.26
C VAL A 185 -16.88 -13.18 -19.13
N LYS A 186 -17.78 -13.87 -18.39
CA LYS A 186 -19.16 -13.39 -18.23
C LYS A 186 -19.21 -12.07 -17.45
N PHE A 187 -18.35 -11.94 -16.43
CA PHE A 187 -18.32 -10.75 -15.59
C PHE A 187 -17.64 -9.56 -16.30
N SER A 188 -16.66 -9.81 -17.15
CA SER A 188 -15.95 -8.77 -17.88
C SER A 188 -16.86 -7.97 -18.82
N LYS A 189 -17.92 -8.56 -19.36
CA LYS A 189 -18.90 -7.85 -20.22
C LYS A 189 -19.53 -6.63 -19.53
N HIS A 190 -19.62 -6.63 -18.20
CA HIS A 190 -20.22 -5.54 -17.39
C HIS A 190 -19.20 -4.62 -16.72
N THR A 191 -17.90 -4.89 -16.94
CA THR A 191 -16.81 -4.15 -16.29
C THR A 191 -15.69 -3.79 -17.26
N ARG A 192 -15.93 -4.00 -18.55
CA ARG A 192 -14.93 -3.87 -19.59
C ARG A 192 -14.40 -2.45 -19.72
N LEU A 193 -15.29 -1.48 -19.85
CA LEU A 193 -14.89 -0.08 -20.03
C LEU A 193 -14.18 0.45 -18.80
N ARG A 194 -14.62 0.06 -17.60
CA ARG A 194 -13.95 0.39 -16.35
C ARG A 194 -12.55 -0.20 -16.30
N ASP A 195 -12.43 -1.49 -16.56
CA ASP A 195 -11.15 -2.21 -16.48
C ASP A 195 -10.16 -1.63 -17.50
N MET A 196 -10.64 -1.34 -18.73
CA MET A 196 -9.88 -0.64 -19.78
C MET A 196 -9.39 0.75 -19.31
N ALA A 197 -10.28 1.58 -18.77
CA ALA A 197 -9.94 2.91 -18.30
C ALA A 197 -8.89 2.86 -17.16
N ILE A 198 -9.02 1.88 -16.25
CA ILE A 198 -8.04 1.67 -15.18
C ILE A 198 -6.66 1.30 -15.75
N LEU A 199 -6.60 0.34 -16.66
CA LEU A 199 -5.34 -0.13 -17.22
C LEU A 199 -4.68 0.96 -18.07
N GLN A 200 -5.44 1.62 -18.94
CA GLN A 200 -4.95 2.73 -19.77
C GLN A 200 -4.40 3.89 -18.94
N LEU A 201 -5.11 4.28 -17.86
CA LEU A 201 -4.60 5.31 -16.95
C LEU A 201 -3.30 4.88 -16.27
N LEU A 202 -3.20 3.65 -15.79
CA LEU A 202 -2.00 3.18 -15.11
C LEU A 202 -0.77 3.15 -16.03
N VAL A 203 -0.92 2.61 -17.26
CA VAL A 203 0.20 2.53 -18.21
C VAL A 203 0.47 3.84 -18.94
N GLY A 204 -0.55 4.68 -19.11
CA GLY A 204 -0.42 5.96 -19.84
C GLY A 204 0.03 7.15 -18.96
N THR A 205 -0.06 7.00 -17.64
CA THR A 205 0.24 8.12 -16.72
C THR A 205 1.22 7.76 -15.59
N GLY A 206 1.43 6.48 -15.34
CA GLY A 206 2.27 6.02 -14.24
C GLY A 206 1.75 6.37 -12.84
N LEU A 207 0.45 6.63 -12.67
CA LEU A 207 -0.17 6.92 -11.39
C LEU A 207 0.07 5.81 -10.36
N ARG A 208 0.22 6.17 -9.08
CA ARG A 208 0.13 5.18 -8.01
C ARG A 208 -1.30 4.70 -7.86
N VAL A 209 -1.48 3.45 -7.51
CA VAL A 209 -2.83 2.88 -7.31
C VAL A 209 -3.68 3.66 -6.31
N SER A 210 -3.05 4.22 -5.26
CA SER A 210 -3.76 5.07 -4.28
C SER A 210 -4.17 6.42 -4.85
N GLU A 211 -3.37 6.99 -5.76
CA GLU A 211 -3.70 8.22 -6.49
C GLU A 211 -4.90 7.96 -7.41
N LEU A 212 -4.86 6.86 -8.18
CA LEU A 212 -5.95 6.47 -9.09
C LEU A 212 -7.27 6.23 -8.35
N VAL A 213 -7.24 5.54 -7.21
CA VAL A 213 -8.44 5.31 -6.39
C VAL A 213 -9.02 6.63 -5.87
N GLY A 214 -8.17 7.62 -5.57
CA GLY A 214 -8.56 8.91 -5.02
C GLY A 214 -9.21 9.86 -6.02
N ILE A 215 -9.18 9.58 -7.32
CA ILE A 215 -9.71 10.48 -8.36
C ILE A 215 -11.23 10.58 -8.25
N ASP A 216 -11.72 11.81 -8.29
CA ASP A 216 -13.12 12.14 -8.50
C ASP A 216 -13.37 12.57 -9.96
N ILE A 217 -14.62 12.49 -10.44
CA ILE A 217 -14.95 12.93 -11.81
C ILE A 217 -14.59 14.41 -12.02
N SER A 218 -14.78 15.22 -10.98
CA SER A 218 -14.46 16.67 -11.02
C SER A 218 -12.97 16.98 -11.15
N ASP A 219 -12.09 15.99 -10.89
CA ASP A 219 -10.64 16.16 -11.01
C ASP A 219 -10.16 16.08 -12.47
N ILE A 220 -11.06 15.73 -13.40
CA ILE A 220 -10.74 15.56 -14.82
C ILE A 220 -10.97 16.89 -15.55
N ASP A 221 -9.97 17.36 -16.25
CA ASP A 221 -10.05 18.46 -17.20
C ASP A 221 -9.99 17.89 -18.63
N TRP A 222 -11.15 17.86 -19.28
CA TRP A 222 -11.30 17.34 -20.64
C TRP A 222 -10.63 18.21 -21.71
N ASN A 223 -10.51 19.53 -21.46
CA ASN A 223 -9.90 20.44 -22.42
C ASN A 223 -8.39 20.19 -22.55
N THR A 224 -7.74 19.92 -21.42
CA THR A 224 -6.32 19.65 -21.37
C THR A 224 -5.99 18.16 -21.32
N LYS A 225 -7.01 17.28 -21.35
CA LYS A 225 -6.88 15.82 -21.18
C LYS A 225 -5.99 15.48 -19.99
N SER A 226 -6.31 16.04 -18.83
CA SER A 226 -5.52 15.88 -17.63
C SER A 226 -6.38 15.57 -16.41
N VAL A 227 -5.75 15.01 -15.41
CA VAL A 227 -6.38 14.71 -14.12
C VAL A 227 -5.57 15.32 -12.98
N MET A 228 -6.26 15.95 -12.04
CA MET A 228 -5.64 16.43 -10.80
C MET A 228 -5.52 15.27 -9.82
N VAL A 229 -4.31 15.03 -9.30
CA VAL A 229 -4.05 13.99 -8.33
C VAL A 229 -3.39 14.54 -7.08
N PHE A 230 -3.70 13.92 -5.96
CA PHE A 230 -3.11 14.27 -4.67
C PHE A 230 -1.97 13.31 -4.35
N ARG A 231 -0.76 13.84 -4.34
CA ARG A 231 0.47 13.08 -4.05
C ARG A 231 0.79 13.09 -2.56
N LYS A 232 1.86 12.39 -2.21
CA LYS A 232 2.37 12.35 -0.84
C LYS A 232 2.59 13.77 -0.30
N GLU A 233 2.31 13.98 0.99
CA GLU A 233 2.38 15.29 1.68
C GLU A 233 1.30 16.30 1.22
N GLY A 234 0.21 15.81 0.59
CA GLY A 234 -0.92 16.67 0.19
C GLY A 234 -0.65 17.56 -1.02
N LYS A 235 0.45 17.36 -1.75
CA LYS A 235 0.76 18.12 -2.97
C LYS A 235 -0.20 17.74 -4.09
N GLU A 236 -0.78 18.74 -4.71
CA GLU A 236 -1.60 18.60 -5.91
C GLU A 236 -0.68 18.58 -7.14
N GLN A 237 -0.92 17.65 -8.04
CA GLN A 237 -0.20 17.58 -9.30
C GLN A 237 -1.17 17.25 -10.43
N ARG A 238 -1.05 18.01 -11.52
CA ARG A 238 -1.73 17.74 -12.77
C ARG A 238 -0.97 16.68 -13.54
N VAL A 239 -1.67 15.61 -13.96
CA VAL A 239 -1.12 14.52 -14.75
C VAL A 239 -1.86 14.46 -16.08
N TYR A 240 -1.12 14.50 -17.18
CA TYR A 240 -1.68 14.47 -18.52
C TYR A 240 -1.94 13.04 -18.98
N MET A 241 -3.10 12.82 -19.56
CA MET A 241 -3.51 11.57 -20.17
C MET A 241 -3.15 11.57 -21.66
N ASN A 242 -2.67 10.43 -22.16
CA ASN A 242 -2.59 10.23 -23.61
C ASN A 242 -4.00 10.04 -24.18
N GLU A 243 -4.12 10.01 -25.52
CA GLU A 243 -5.40 9.87 -26.22
C GLU A 243 -6.16 8.63 -25.78
N ASP A 244 -5.49 7.48 -25.70
CA ASP A 244 -6.10 6.18 -25.36
C ASP A 244 -6.66 6.20 -23.92
N ALA A 245 -5.91 6.73 -22.95
CA ALA A 245 -6.37 6.84 -21.58
C ALA A 245 -7.57 7.81 -21.47
N SER A 246 -7.51 8.94 -22.16
CA SER A 246 -8.59 9.94 -22.17
C SER A 246 -9.87 9.35 -22.78
N ALA A 247 -9.77 8.67 -23.93
CA ALA A 247 -10.89 8.02 -24.59
C ALA A 247 -11.50 6.91 -23.72
N ALA A 248 -10.66 6.04 -23.14
CA ALA A 248 -11.14 4.94 -22.28
C ALA A 248 -11.86 5.47 -21.02
N VAL A 249 -11.37 6.55 -20.41
CA VAL A 249 -12.02 7.17 -19.25
C VAL A 249 -13.36 7.80 -19.66
N TYR A 250 -13.40 8.47 -20.78
CA TYR A 250 -14.62 9.05 -21.32
C TYR A 250 -15.69 8.00 -21.56
N ASP A 251 -15.33 6.92 -22.26
CA ASP A 251 -16.25 5.81 -22.57
C ASP A 251 -16.78 5.14 -21.31
N TYR A 252 -15.91 4.91 -20.32
CA TYR A 252 -16.33 4.34 -19.04
C TYR A 252 -17.36 5.24 -18.33
N ILE A 253 -17.11 6.52 -18.24
CA ILE A 253 -18.01 7.47 -17.54
C ILE A 253 -19.39 7.50 -18.19
N HIS A 254 -19.44 7.55 -19.52
CA HIS A 254 -20.70 7.77 -20.25
C HIS A 254 -21.48 6.47 -20.50
N ASN A 255 -20.80 5.32 -20.65
CA ASN A 255 -21.43 4.11 -21.11
C ASN A 255 -21.55 2.99 -20.07
N GLU A 256 -20.74 3.01 -18.98
CA GLU A 256 -20.73 1.89 -18.03
C GLU A 256 -20.82 2.33 -16.56
N ARG A 257 -20.31 3.50 -16.20
CA ARG A 257 -20.25 3.93 -14.80
C ARG A 257 -21.64 4.07 -14.17
N LYS A 258 -21.89 3.27 -13.10
CA LYS A 258 -23.13 3.31 -12.33
C LYS A 258 -22.80 3.52 -10.85
N ALA A 259 -22.89 4.73 -10.35
CA ALA A 259 -22.79 5.05 -8.94
C ALA A 259 -24.09 4.72 -8.21
N ILE A 260 -24.01 4.45 -6.90
CA ILE A 260 -25.19 4.17 -6.05
C ILE A 260 -26.05 5.42 -5.86
N SER A 261 -25.42 6.60 -5.89
CA SER A 261 -26.08 7.91 -5.80
C SER A 261 -25.22 8.99 -6.45
N ASP A 262 -25.80 10.16 -6.71
CA ASP A 262 -25.10 11.32 -7.25
C ASP A 262 -24.04 11.90 -6.30
N ASP A 263 -24.11 11.55 -5.01
CA ASP A 263 -23.11 11.94 -4.01
C ASP A 263 -21.78 11.21 -4.18
N VAL A 264 -21.78 10.05 -4.88
CA VAL A 264 -20.57 9.30 -5.14
C VAL A 264 -19.78 9.95 -6.28
N LYS A 265 -18.86 10.83 -5.92
CA LYS A 265 -18.00 11.56 -6.86
C LYS A 265 -16.88 10.73 -7.48
N ALA A 266 -16.56 9.57 -6.89
CA ALA A 266 -15.47 8.71 -7.32
C ALA A 266 -15.50 8.41 -8.81
N LEU A 267 -14.35 8.55 -9.50
CA LEU A 267 -14.23 8.15 -10.90
C LEU A 267 -14.56 6.66 -11.07
N PHE A 268 -13.86 5.80 -10.34
CA PHE A 268 -14.04 4.35 -10.44
C PHE A 268 -14.91 3.79 -9.32
N VAL A 269 -16.00 3.13 -9.73
CA VAL A 269 -16.97 2.54 -8.81
C VAL A 269 -17.10 1.03 -8.98
N SER A 270 -17.49 0.37 -7.90
CA SER A 270 -17.77 -1.06 -7.88
C SER A 270 -19.10 -1.35 -8.59
N PRO A 271 -19.14 -2.30 -9.53
CA PRO A 271 -20.39 -2.67 -10.21
C PRO A 271 -21.38 -3.36 -9.28
N ARG A 272 -20.93 -3.80 -8.10
CA ARG A 272 -21.76 -4.54 -7.14
C ARG A 272 -22.59 -3.59 -6.27
N ASN A 273 -22.00 -2.51 -5.81
CA ASN A 273 -22.62 -1.59 -4.85
C ASN A 273 -22.50 -0.11 -5.21
N GLY A 274 -21.94 0.22 -6.40
CA GLY A 274 -21.85 1.59 -6.87
C GLY A 274 -20.97 2.53 -6.04
N THR A 275 -20.17 2.00 -5.09
CA THR A 275 -19.26 2.80 -4.26
C THR A 275 -17.85 2.83 -4.85
N ARG A 276 -17.01 3.75 -4.38
CA ARG A 276 -15.60 3.88 -4.78
C ARG A 276 -14.87 2.54 -4.71
N LEU A 277 -14.08 2.20 -5.74
CA LEU A 277 -13.21 1.02 -5.73
C LEU A 277 -12.11 1.19 -4.67
N THR A 278 -11.70 0.06 -4.10
CA THR A 278 -10.56 0.00 -3.19
C THR A 278 -9.25 -0.27 -3.94
N VAL A 279 -8.11 0.08 -3.34
CA VAL A 279 -6.78 -0.29 -3.84
C VAL A 279 -6.70 -1.78 -4.18
N ARG A 280 -7.19 -2.64 -3.27
CA ARG A 280 -7.19 -4.10 -3.47
C ARG A 280 -8.05 -4.54 -4.66
N SER A 281 -9.12 -3.79 -4.97
CA SER A 281 -9.94 -4.08 -6.16
C SER A 281 -9.17 -3.78 -7.45
N ILE A 282 -8.44 -2.65 -7.50
CA ILE A 282 -7.60 -2.30 -8.64
C ILE A 282 -6.46 -3.31 -8.81
N GLU A 283 -5.78 -3.71 -7.73
CA GLU A 283 -4.73 -4.73 -7.77
C GLU A 283 -5.24 -6.06 -8.35
N ARG A 284 -6.45 -6.47 -7.98
CA ARG A 284 -7.10 -7.68 -8.54
C ARG A 284 -7.44 -7.52 -10.03
N ILE A 285 -7.84 -6.32 -10.47
CA ILE A 285 -8.09 -6.05 -11.88
C ILE A 285 -6.79 -6.16 -12.67
N VAL A 286 -5.70 -5.53 -12.22
CA VAL A 286 -4.40 -5.64 -12.87
C VAL A 286 -3.98 -7.11 -12.94
N LYS A 287 -3.97 -7.83 -11.83
CA LYS A 287 -3.60 -9.25 -11.80
C LYS A 287 -4.44 -10.09 -12.76
N LYS A 288 -5.75 -9.87 -12.82
CA LYS A 288 -6.69 -10.56 -13.72
C LYS A 288 -6.25 -10.52 -15.18
N TYR A 289 -5.69 -9.40 -15.64
CA TYR A 289 -5.29 -9.20 -17.04
C TYR A 289 -3.80 -9.43 -17.30
N THR A 290 -2.98 -9.64 -16.28
CA THR A 290 -1.54 -9.87 -16.46
C THR A 290 -1.11 -11.31 -16.18
N GLU A 291 -1.91 -12.08 -15.44
CA GLU A 291 -1.56 -13.44 -14.94
C GLU A 291 -1.19 -14.43 -16.07
N ASN A 292 -1.78 -14.28 -17.27
CA ASN A 292 -1.53 -15.18 -18.40
C ASN A 292 -0.67 -14.55 -19.51
N ILE A 293 -0.11 -13.36 -19.28
CA ILE A 293 0.62 -12.61 -20.32
C ILE A 293 2.12 -12.74 -20.16
N THR A 294 2.57 -12.78 -18.90
CA THR A 294 3.98 -12.86 -18.56
C THR A 294 4.18 -13.81 -17.38
N ASN A 295 5.39 -14.41 -17.30
CA ASN A 295 5.79 -15.22 -16.15
C ASN A 295 6.23 -14.38 -14.92
N GLN A 296 6.22 -13.05 -15.05
CA GLN A 296 6.58 -12.14 -13.98
C GLN A 296 5.34 -11.83 -13.11
N ASP A 297 5.55 -11.59 -11.82
CA ASP A 297 4.47 -11.15 -10.91
C ASP A 297 4.18 -9.65 -11.11
N VAL A 298 3.43 -9.34 -12.16
CA VAL A 298 3.05 -7.97 -12.51
C VAL A 298 1.94 -7.48 -11.59
N HIS A 299 2.17 -6.33 -10.99
CA HIS A 299 1.23 -5.63 -10.11
C HIS A 299 1.17 -4.14 -10.47
N THR A 300 0.36 -3.36 -9.77
CA THR A 300 0.15 -1.93 -10.10
C THR A 300 1.43 -1.11 -10.10
N HIS A 301 2.41 -1.46 -9.24
CA HIS A 301 3.71 -0.77 -9.24
C HIS A 301 4.54 -1.14 -10.48
N SER A 302 4.43 -2.37 -10.98
CA SER A 302 5.09 -2.78 -12.22
C SER A 302 4.58 -1.99 -13.44
N LEU A 303 3.27 -1.68 -13.51
CA LEU A 303 2.72 -0.82 -14.57
C LEU A 303 3.27 0.61 -14.51
N ARG A 304 3.51 1.12 -13.30
CA ARG A 304 4.19 2.41 -13.12
C ARG A 304 5.66 2.35 -13.55
N SER A 305 6.36 1.23 -13.27
CA SER A 305 7.72 1.01 -13.76
C SER A 305 7.73 0.90 -15.30
N THR A 306 6.73 0.24 -15.89
CA THR A 306 6.53 0.17 -17.35
C THR A 306 6.40 1.57 -17.97
N TYR A 307 5.54 2.43 -17.40
CA TYR A 307 5.41 3.81 -17.84
C TYR A 307 6.75 4.56 -17.76
N ALA A 308 7.45 4.45 -16.63
CA ALA A 308 8.75 5.10 -16.42
C ALA A 308 9.80 4.66 -17.45
N THR A 309 9.90 3.34 -17.68
CA THR A 309 10.82 2.74 -18.64
C THR A 309 10.51 3.20 -20.07
N ASN A 310 9.24 3.22 -20.46
CA ASN A 310 8.83 3.66 -21.79
C ASN A 310 9.05 5.16 -21.98
N LEU A 311 8.74 5.98 -20.98
CA LEU A 311 9.01 7.42 -21.04
C LEU A 311 10.50 7.71 -21.17
N TYR A 312 11.35 7.02 -20.42
CA TYR A 312 12.80 7.16 -20.50
C TYR A 312 13.34 6.72 -21.88
N LYS A 313 12.91 5.56 -22.39
CA LYS A 313 13.32 5.07 -23.72
C LYS A 313 12.98 6.04 -24.85
N ASN A 314 11.88 6.79 -24.70
CA ASN A 314 11.45 7.74 -25.73
C ASN A 314 12.08 9.12 -25.60
N THR A 315 12.55 9.52 -24.41
CA THR A 315 13.00 10.88 -24.13
C THR A 315 14.46 10.98 -23.73
N GLU A 316 15.04 9.87 -23.23
CA GLU A 316 16.37 9.80 -22.62
C GLU A 316 16.59 10.81 -21.47
N ASP A 317 15.48 11.38 -20.95
CA ASP A 317 15.49 12.39 -19.89
C ASP A 317 14.99 11.83 -18.55
N ILE A 318 15.93 11.49 -17.67
CA ILE A 318 15.63 10.97 -16.32
C ILE A 318 14.92 12.00 -15.43
N LYS A 319 15.17 13.31 -15.67
CA LYS A 319 14.53 14.37 -14.91
C LYS A 319 13.05 14.46 -15.29
N LEU A 320 12.74 14.40 -16.58
CA LEU A 320 11.35 14.34 -17.06
C LEU A 320 10.61 13.14 -16.46
N VAL A 321 11.26 11.96 -16.42
CA VAL A 321 10.68 10.76 -15.76
C VAL A 321 10.42 11.00 -14.27
N ALA A 322 11.39 11.58 -13.55
CA ALA A 322 11.22 11.88 -12.12
C ALA A 322 10.05 12.86 -11.88
N ASP A 323 9.96 13.91 -12.67
CA ASP A 323 8.91 14.91 -12.58
C ASP A 323 7.52 14.31 -12.89
N ALA A 324 7.41 13.53 -13.97
CA ALA A 324 6.18 12.83 -14.35
C ALA A 324 5.69 11.87 -13.24
N LEU A 325 6.63 11.15 -12.62
CA LEU A 325 6.33 10.28 -11.49
C LEU A 325 6.12 11.03 -10.16
N GLY A 326 6.48 12.33 -10.09
CA GLY A 326 6.45 13.12 -8.86
C GLY A 326 7.40 12.59 -7.80
N HIS A 327 8.62 12.29 -8.20
CA HIS A 327 9.71 11.93 -7.32
C HIS A 327 10.49 13.19 -6.93
N ASN A 328 10.54 13.51 -5.64
CA ASN A 328 11.32 14.63 -5.13
C ASN A 328 12.84 14.37 -5.18
N ASN A 329 13.26 13.12 -5.41
CA ASN A 329 14.67 12.73 -5.46
C ASN A 329 14.91 11.81 -6.66
N LEU A 330 15.88 12.16 -7.49
CA LEU A 330 16.30 11.37 -8.66
C LEU A 330 16.76 9.95 -8.27
N ALA A 331 17.32 9.78 -7.07
CA ALA A 331 17.73 8.47 -6.56
C ALA A 331 16.57 7.48 -6.35
N THR A 332 15.31 7.95 -6.39
CA THR A 332 14.12 7.10 -6.32
C THR A 332 13.59 6.66 -7.68
N VAL A 333 14.14 7.23 -8.76
CA VAL A 333 13.90 6.71 -10.11
C VAL A 333 14.70 5.41 -10.23
N PRO A 334 14.07 4.32 -10.70
CA PRO A 334 14.74 3.03 -10.79
C PRO A 334 16.08 3.14 -11.56
N GLN A 335 17.18 2.62 -10.98
CA GLN A 335 18.51 2.61 -11.59
C GLN A 335 18.65 1.69 -12.82
N ALA A 336 17.58 1.03 -13.23
CA ALA A 336 17.54 0.09 -14.36
C ALA A 336 16.84 0.69 -15.60
N LEU A 337 16.87 2.01 -15.69
CA LEU A 337 16.47 2.74 -16.92
C LEU A 337 17.64 2.87 -17.87
#